data_a28272286cf62da3534d618ab1bc334c
#
_entry.id   a28272286cf62da3534d618ab1bc334c
#
_cell.length_a   1.000
_cell.length_b   1.000
_cell.length_c   1.000
_cell.angle_alpha   90.00
_cell.angle_beta   90.00
_cell.angle_gamma   90.00
#
_symmetry.space_group_name_H-M   'P 1'
#
loop_
_entity.id
_entity.type
_entity.pdbx_description
1 polymer ?
#
loop_
_entity_poly.entity_id
_entity_poly.type
_entity_poly.pdbx_seq_one_letter_code
_entity_poly.pdbx_strand_id
1 'polypeptide(L)'
;MDFWSIAAQASLLIVGFVMLIKGADWFVDGASMIAKKFGIPQIVIGLTIVAFGTSAPEAAISITSSVNDSAGIAIGNILGSNIMNVLLILGLCAVVTPLAVQKNTLYIEIPFVTVITSALMIMGVVGGKLSWVDGLILWLLFIIFFSYLIILSKKDKNAIPSLEENGAQDDEKEETSSDKKSVAIAKMLGKLAVGIALVVLGSQAVVNGAKTIASGLGMSESLIGLTIVAFGTSLPELVTSLSAAKKGEADLAIGNIVGSNIFNILFVLGTSSLIAPIAFDTNWVTGFMIDNLMAIATMVVLFLCILLTKDKKLRRGGGIAMLVMYAGYFAWIVAKDFIY
;
A
#
# COMPACT_ATOMS: atom_id res chain seq x y z
N MET A 1 -34.83 -3.46 -0.46
CA MET A 1 -34.40 -2.65 -1.67
C MET A 1 -35.28 -3.09 -2.84
N ASP A 2 -35.71 -2.16 -3.67
CA ASP A 2 -36.38 -2.46 -4.92
C ASP A 2 -35.40 -2.92 -6.01
N PHE A 3 -35.93 -3.54 -7.07
CA PHE A 3 -35.13 -4.08 -8.18
C PHE A 3 -34.23 -3.01 -8.83
N TRP A 4 -34.76 -1.80 -9.02
CA TRP A 4 -34.02 -0.71 -9.66
C TRP A 4 -32.87 -0.22 -8.82
N SER A 5 -33.00 -0.18 -7.49
CA SER A 5 -31.94 0.17 -6.56
C SER A 5 -30.81 -0.88 -6.60
N ILE A 6 -31.16 -2.17 -6.59
CA ILE A 6 -30.16 -3.25 -6.70
C ILE A 6 -29.43 -3.17 -8.05
N ALA A 7 -30.14 -2.96 -9.14
CA ALA A 7 -29.55 -2.84 -10.48
C ALA A 7 -28.61 -1.64 -10.58
N ALA A 8 -28.97 -0.50 -9.98
CA ALA A 8 -28.10 0.69 -9.93
C ALA A 8 -26.81 0.43 -9.14
N GLN A 9 -26.90 -0.21 -7.98
CA GLN A 9 -25.72 -0.55 -7.16
C GLN A 9 -24.84 -1.60 -7.85
N ALA A 10 -25.43 -2.61 -8.49
CA ALA A 10 -24.67 -3.58 -9.28
C ALA A 10 -23.93 -2.91 -10.46
N SER A 11 -24.59 -1.95 -11.13
CA SER A 11 -23.96 -1.16 -12.19
C SER A 11 -22.80 -0.32 -11.65
N LEU A 12 -22.95 0.31 -10.47
CA LEU A 12 -21.91 1.08 -9.81
C LEU A 12 -20.70 0.19 -9.46
N LEU A 13 -20.94 -1.04 -8.97
CA LEU A 13 -19.87 -2.02 -8.72
C LEU A 13 -19.11 -2.37 -10.00
N ILE A 14 -19.83 -2.69 -11.09
CA ILE A 14 -19.20 -3.05 -12.38
C ILE A 14 -18.36 -1.89 -12.91
N VAL A 15 -18.91 -0.67 -12.94
CA VAL A 15 -18.18 0.53 -13.37
C VAL A 15 -16.97 0.78 -12.47
N GLY A 16 -17.13 0.67 -11.15
CA GLY A 16 -16.05 0.80 -10.19
C GLY A 16 -14.91 -0.19 -10.43
N PHE A 17 -15.22 -1.47 -10.66
CA PHE A 17 -14.18 -2.47 -11.00
C PHE A 17 -13.48 -2.20 -12.33
N VAL A 18 -14.21 -1.76 -13.36
CA VAL A 18 -13.60 -1.36 -14.64
C VAL A 18 -12.65 -0.16 -14.43
N MET A 19 -13.06 0.84 -13.64
CA MET A 19 -12.22 1.98 -13.30
C MET A 19 -10.97 1.56 -12.52
N LEU A 20 -11.11 0.67 -11.52
CA LEU A 20 -9.99 0.12 -10.75
C LEU A 20 -8.97 -0.56 -11.65
N ILE A 21 -9.40 -1.51 -12.49
CA ILE A 21 -8.51 -2.31 -13.33
C ILE A 21 -7.80 -1.42 -14.36
N LYS A 22 -8.55 -0.58 -15.09
CA LYS A 22 -7.97 0.31 -16.11
C LYS A 22 -7.11 1.40 -15.49
N GLY A 23 -7.54 1.95 -14.36
CA GLY A 23 -6.79 2.94 -13.59
C GLY A 23 -5.46 2.39 -13.11
N ALA A 24 -5.45 1.19 -12.53
CA ALA A 24 -4.23 0.52 -12.08
C ALA A 24 -3.25 0.26 -13.24
N ASP A 25 -3.75 -0.21 -14.38
CA ASP A 25 -2.91 -0.42 -15.56
C ASP A 25 -2.24 0.87 -16.04
N TRP A 26 -3.01 1.98 -16.10
CA TRP A 26 -2.46 3.27 -16.53
C TRP A 26 -1.52 3.87 -15.49
N PHE A 27 -1.83 3.70 -14.21
CA PHE A 27 -1.00 4.18 -13.10
C PHE A 27 0.37 3.49 -13.08
N VAL A 28 0.38 2.15 -13.19
CA VAL A 28 1.62 1.35 -13.26
C VAL A 28 2.42 1.70 -14.51
N ASP A 29 1.78 1.82 -15.67
CA ASP A 29 2.46 2.24 -16.90
C ASP A 29 3.11 3.63 -16.74
N GLY A 30 2.37 4.60 -16.17
CA GLY A 30 2.88 5.94 -15.92
C GLY A 30 4.09 5.93 -14.98
N ALA A 31 4.01 5.17 -13.87
CA ALA A 31 5.08 5.00 -12.91
C ALA A 31 6.33 4.34 -13.53
N SER A 32 6.15 3.25 -14.29
CA SER A 32 7.24 2.60 -15.04
C SER A 32 7.89 3.51 -16.06
N MET A 33 7.10 4.32 -16.78
CA MET A 33 7.63 5.31 -17.73
C MET A 33 8.47 6.38 -17.03
N ILE A 34 8.05 6.84 -15.82
CA ILE A 34 8.84 7.78 -15.01
C ILE A 34 10.17 7.14 -14.61
N ALA A 35 10.12 5.93 -14.08
CA ALA A 35 11.30 5.19 -13.66
C ALA A 35 12.33 5.10 -14.79
N LYS A 36 11.89 4.61 -15.96
CA LYS A 36 12.75 4.46 -17.17
C LYS A 36 13.30 5.80 -17.66
N LYS A 37 12.43 6.83 -17.77
CA LYS A 37 12.84 8.12 -18.34
C LYS A 37 13.85 8.87 -17.48
N PHE A 38 13.68 8.85 -16.16
CA PHE A 38 14.55 9.58 -15.25
C PHE A 38 15.68 8.72 -14.67
N GLY A 39 15.78 7.45 -15.07
CA GLY A 39 16.75 6.49 -14.52
C GLY A 39 16.58 6.32 -13.00
N ILE A 40 15.34 6.37 -12.51
CA ILE A 40 15.02 6.14 -11.10
C ILE A 40 14.71 4.65 -10.94
N PRO A 41 15.30 3.96 -9.95
CA PRO A 41 14.95 2.56 -9.71
C PRO A 41 13.45 2.37 -9.50
N GLN A 42 12.86 1.33 -10.08
CA GLN A 42 11.43 1.06 -9.97
C GLN A 42 10.99 0.88 -8.52
N ILE A 43 11.85 0.29 -7.68
CA ILE A 43 11.59 0.15 -6.25
C ILE A 43 11.40 1.52 -5.56
N VAL A 44 12.19 2.54 -5.93
CA VAL A 44 12.05 3.89 -5.35
C VAL A 44 10.72 4.52 -5.78
N ILE A 45 10.31 4.34 -7.03
CA ILE A 45 8.98 4.82 -7.50
C ILE A 45 7.86 4.09 -6.77
N GLY A 46 8.00 2.77 -6.58
CA GLY A 46 7.06 1.97 -5.79
C GLY A 46 6.94 2.45 -4.34
N LEU A 47 8.10 2.62 -3.66
CA LEU A 47 8.18 3.09 -2.27
C LEU A 47 7.73 4.55 -2.06
N THR A 48 7.53 5.33 -3.13
CA THR A 48 7.16 6.75 -3.05
C THR A 48 5.86 7.06 -3.80
N ILE A 49 5.94 7.36 -5.09
CA ILE A 49 4.80 7.86 -5.89
C ILE A 49 3.64 6.89 -5.87
N VAL A 50 3.92 5.58 -6.03
CA VAL A 50 2.86 4.58 -6.09
C VAL A 50 2.26 4.38 -4.71
N ALA A 51 3.09 4.19 -3.67
CA ALA A 51 2.63 4.02 -2.30
C ALA A 51 1.81 5.22 -1.80
N PHE A 52 2.28 6.45 -2.01
CA PHE A 52 1.55 7.66 -1.60
C PHE A 52 0.22 7.81 -2.32
N GLY A 53 0.21 7.49 -3.63
CA GLY A 53 -1.00 7.60 -4.43
C GLY A 53 -2.08 6.62 -3.98
N THR A 54 -1.70 5.37 -3.72
CA THR A 54 -2.65 4.33 -3.33
C THR A 54 -3.09 4.47 -1.88
N SER A 55 -2.21 4.90 -0.95
CA SER A 55 -2.54 5.10 0.46
C SER A 55 -3.21 6.46 0.78
N ALA A 56 -3.58 7.24 -0.24
CA ALA A 56 -4.31 8.49 -0.01
C ALA A 56 -5.67 8.29 0.70
N PRO A 57 -6.47 7.25 0.41
CA PRO A 57 -7.71 6.97 1.15
C PRO A 57 -7.47 6.68 2.63
N GLU A 58 -6.45 5.87 2.97
CA GLU A 58 -6.06 5.57 4.35
C GLU A 58 -5.66 6.83 5.09
N ALA A 59 -4.84 7.69 4.46
CA ALA A 59 -4.44 8.96 5.03
C ALA A 59 -5.64 9.88 5.29
N ALA A 60 -6.56 9.98 4.33
CA ALA A 60 -7.76 10.79 4.46
C ALA A 60 -8.63 10.33 5.63
N ILE A 61 -8.90 9.03 5.74
CA ILE A 61 -9.71 8.46 6.84
C ILE A 61 -9.02 8.66 8.19
N SER A 62 -7.75 8.30 8.31
CA SER A 62 -7.04 8.34 9.60
C SER A 62 -6.85 9.77 10.10
N ILE A 63 -6.47 10.71 9.23
CA ILE A 63 -6.30 12.11 9.61
C ILE A 63 -7.66 12.74 9.98
N THR A 64 -8.71 12.48 9.18
CA THR A 64 -10.06 13.00 9.48
C THR A 64 -10.60 12.42 10.79
N SER A 65 -10.39 11.15 11.06
CA SER A 65 -10.79 10.52 12.31
C SER A 65 -10.10 11.13 13.52
N SER A 66 -8.82 11.49 13.37
CA SER A 66 -8.07 12.17 14.44
C SER A 66 -8.57 13.59 14.70
N VAL A 67 -8.99 14.34 13.66
CA VAL A 67 -9.62 15.66 13.78
C VAL A 67 -10.98 15.56 14.50
N ASN A 68 -11.72 14.47 14.30
CA ASN A 68 -13.07 14.26 14.84
C ASN A 68 -13.09 13.47 16.17
N ASP A 69 -12.01 13.51 16.95
CA ASP A 69 -11.87 12.82 18.24
C ASP A 69 -12.12 11.30 18.20
N SER A 70 -12.00 10.70 17.01
CA SER A 70 -12.14 9.25 16.78
C SER A 70 -10.80 8.60 16.47
N ALA A 71 -9.77 9.02 17.19
CA ALA A 71 -8.37 8.69 16.90
C ALA A 71 -8.06 7.17 16.97
N GLY A 72 -8.85 6.38 17.72
CA GLY A 72 -8.74 4.92 17.72
C GLY A 72 -8.99 4.29 16.34
N ILE A 73 -9.85 4.91 15.52
CA ILE A 73 -10.09 4.47 14.14
C ILE A 73 -8.81 4.61 13.29
N ALA A 74 -7.99 5.65 13.55
CA ALA A 74 -6.76 5.87 12.81
C ALA A 74 -5.75 4.72 13.03
N ILE A 75 -5.53 4.28 14.28
CA ILE A 75 -4.64 3.15 14.57
C ILE A 75 -5.18 1.86 13.95
N GLY A 76 -6.47 1.56 14.16
CA GLY A 76 -7.10 0.35 13.63
C GLY A 76 -7.01 0.27 12.11
N ASN A 77 -7.31 1.39 11.40
CA ASN A 77 -7.19 1.48 9.96
C ASN A 77 -5.76 1.20 9.49
N ILE A 78 -4.76 1.84 10.10
CA ILE A 78 -3.36 1.71 9.69
C ILE A 78 -2.79 0.31 9.98
N LEU A 79 -3.03 -0.25 11.17
CA LEU A 79 -2.57 -1.60 11.49
C LEU A 79 -3.27 -2.64 10.60
N GLY A 80 -4.58 -2.52 10.41
CA GLY A 80 -5.37 -3.42 9.56
C GLY A 80 -4.90 -3.37 8.10
N SER A 81 -4.73 -2.17 7.52
CA SER A 81 -4.21 -1.99 6.16
C SER A 81 -2.80 -2.56 6.02
N ASN A 82 -1.90 -2.33 6.98
CA ASN A 82 -0.53 -2.84 6.92
C ASN A 82 -0.46 -4.38 6.97
N ILE A 83 -1.29 -5.01 7.80
CA ILE A 83 -1.40 -6.48 7.85
C ILE A 83 -1.96 -7.02 6.52
N MET A 84 -3.03 -6.40 6.01
CA MET A 84 -3.65 -6.78 4.74
C MET A 84 -2.69 -6.61 3.57
N ASN A 85 -1.97 -5.51 3.50
CA ASN A 85 -0.98 -5.21 2.48
C ASN A 85 0.05 -6.34 2.34
N VAL A 86 0.58 -6.81 3.46
CA VAL A 86 1.60 -7.86 3.45
C VAL A 86 0.95 -9.23 3.21
N LEU A 87 0.03 -9.65 4.06
CA LEU A 87 -0.46 -11.04 4.04
C LEU A 87 -1.39 -11.32 2.87
N LEU A 88 -2.33 -10.41 2.60
CA LEU A 88 -3.31 -10.62 1.52
C LEU A 88 -2.75 -10.17 0.18
N ILE A 89 -2.29 -8.92 0.07
CA ILE A 89 -1.96 -8.33 -1.25
C ILE A 89 -0.66 -8.93 -1.80
N LEU A 90 0.46 -8.90 -1.05
CA LEU A 90 1.68 -9.57 -1.50
C LEU A 90 1.51 -11.08 -1.59
N GLY A 91 0.70 -11.68 -0.70
CA GLY A 91 0.33 -13.09 -0.77
C GLY A 91 -0.32 -13.44 -2.11
N LEU A 92 -1.34 -12.70 -2.52
CA LEU A 92 -2.01 -12.86 -3.82
C LEU A 92 -1.07 -12.60 -5.00
N CYS A 93 -0.27 -11.53 -4.96
CA CYS A 93 0.72 -11.22 -6.00
C CYS A 93 1.70 -12.39 -6.18
N ALA A 94 2.22 -12.96 -5.08
CA ALA A 94 3.18 -14.06 -5.11
C ALA A 94 2.57 -15.38 -5.63
N VAL A 95 1.27 -15.61 -5.38
CA VAL A 95 0.55 -16.77 -5.94
C VAL A 95 0.38 -16.62 -7.46
N VAL A 96 0.05 -15.42 -7.94
CA VAL A 96 -0.09 -15.14 -9.37
C VAL A 96 1.26 -15.19 -10.08
N THR A 97 2.26 -14.47 -9.55
CA THR A 97 3.60 -14.37 -10.13
C THR A 97 4.64 -14.32 -9.02
N PRO A 98 5.66 -15.22 -9.00
CA PRO A 98 6.75 -15.13 -8.04
C PRO A 98 7.48 -13.79 -8.16
N LEU A 99 7.62 -13.09 -7.03
CA LEU A 99 8.19 -11.75 -6.98
C LEU A 99 9.68 -11.82 -6.63
N ALA A 100 10.54 -11.31 -7.51
CA ALA A 100 11.95 -11.10 -7.20
C ALA A 100 12.09 -9.94 -6.21
N VAL A 101 12.91 -10.11 -5.18
CA VAL A 101 13.11 -9.10 -4.13
C VAL A 101 14.54 -8.61 -4.16
N GLN A 102 14.72 -7.29 -4.24
CA GLN A 102 16.05 -6.68 -4.19
C GLN A 102 16.71 -6.86 -2.82
N LYS A 103 18.06 -6.86 -2.80
CA LYS A 103 18.82 -6.99 -1.54
C LYS A 103 18.50 -5.87 -0.55
N ASN A 104 18.37 -4.63 -1.03
CA ASN A 104 18.04 -3.50 -0.17
C ASN A 104 16.65 -3.68 0.46
N THR A 105 15.66 -4.11 -0.33
CA THR A 105 14.31 -4.37 0.18
C THR A 105 14.33 -5.46 1.25
N LEU A 106 15.04 -6.55 1.00
CA LEU A 106 15.11 -7.65 1.96
C LEU A 106 15.83 -7.24 3.27
N TYR A 107 16.99 -6.56 3.16
CA TYR A 107 17.85 -6.34 4.33
C TYR A 107 17.75 -4.94 4.95
N ILE A 108 17.06 -4.00 4.32
CA ILE A 108 16.89 -2.63 4.82
C ILE A 108 15.40 -2.29 4.95
N GLU A 109 14.62 -2.26 3.86
CA GLU A 109 13.25 -1.74 3.90
C GLU A 109 12.32 -2.64 4.73
N ILE A 110 12.32 -3.98 4.55
CA ILE A 110 11.49 -4.90 5.35
C ILE A 110 11.87 -4.86 6.84
N PRO A 111 13.15 -4.98 7.25
CA PRO A 111 13.55 -4.78 8.64
C PRO A 111 13.19 -3.40 9.19
N PHE A 112 13.30 -2.34 8.38
CA PHE A 112 12.91 -0.99 8.80
C PHE A 112 11.43 -0.90 9.14
N VAL A 113 10.52 -1.48 8.32
CA VAL A 113 9.09 -1.56 8.67
C VAL A 113 8.89 -2.31 9.99
N THR A 114 9.60 -3.42 10.20
CA THR A 114 9.53 -4.17 11.46
C THR A 114 9.93 -3.30 12.65
N VAL A 115 11.01 -2.53 12.52
CA VAL A 115 11.51 -1.63 13.57
C VAL A 115 10.51 -0.51 13.87
N ILE A 116 9.98 0.17 12.84
CA ILE A 116 9.04 1.28 13.07
C ILE A 116 7.69 0.79 13.62
N THR A 117 7.22 -0.40 13.23
CA THR A 117 6.02 -1.02 13.81
C THR A 117 6.24 -1.39 15.28
N SER A 118 7.44 -1.90 15.61
CA SER A 118 7.82 -2.19 16.99
C SER A 118 7.95 -0.91 17.83
N ALA A 119 8.53 0.14 17.27
CA ALA A 119 8.61 1.45 17.92
C ALA A 119 7.21 2.03 18.19
N LEU A 120 6.29 1.94 17.22
CA LEU A 120 4.89 2.34 17.39
C LEU A 120 4.24 1.61 18.58
N MET A 121 4.44 0.30 18.69
CA MET A 121 3.94 -0.49 19.81
C MET A 121 4.52 -0.01 21.15
N ILE A 122 5.84 0.22 21.22
CA ILE A 122 6.50 0.68 22.44
C ILE A 122 5.97 2.07 22.84
N MET A 123 5.87 3.02 21.90
CA MET A 123 5.33 4.36 22.13
C MET A 123 3.89 4.27 22.69
N GLY A 124 3.04 3.47 22.02
CA GLY A 124 1.65 3.28 22.45
C GLY A 124 1.52 2.65 23.84
N VAL A 125 2.30 1.60 24.12
CA VAL A 125 2.24 0.88 25.43
C VAL A 125 2.79 1.74 26.58
N VAL A 126 3.92 2.40 26.38
CA VAL A 126 4.55 3.20 27.45
C VAL A 126 3.72 4.43 27.79
N GLY A 127 3.15 5.09 26.79
CA GLY A 127 2.37 6.32 26.97
C GLY A 127 0.87 6.11 27.18
N GLY A 128 0.34 4.90 26.93
CA GLY A 128 -1.11 4.65 26.80
C GLY A 128 -1.77 5.41 25.65
N LYS A 129 -0.97 6.15 24.87
CA LYS A 129 -1.38 6.96 23.72
C LYS A 129 -0.16 7.33 22.89
N LEU A 130 -0.38 7.59 21.63
CA LEU A 130 0.60 8.30 20.79
C LEU A 130 0.44 9.80 21.02
N SER A 131 1.47 10.43 21.54
CA SER A 131 1.50 11.87 21.82
C SER A 131 2.02 12.65 20.61
N TRP A 132 1.96 13.98 20.67
CA TRP A 132 2.56 14.85 19.65
C TRP A 132 4.10 14.66 19.55
N VAL A 133 4.77 14.27 20.64
CA VAL A 133 6.22 13.97 20.63
C VAL A 133 6.48 12.70 19.81
N ASP A 134 5.65 11.67 19.97
CA ASP A 134 5.74 10.44 19.16
C ASP A 134 5.52 10.78 17.69
N GLY A 135 4.56 11.67 17.39
CA GLY A 135 4.33 12.18 16.05
C GLY A 135 5.54 12.87 15.43
N LEU A 136 6.27 13.69 16.19
CA LEU A 136 7.51 14.31 15.73
C LEU A 136 8.60 13.27 15.47
N ILE A 137 8.72 12.24 16.32
CA ILE A 137 9.68 11.15 16.11
C ILE A 137 9.35 10.38 14.84
N LEU A 138 8.08 10.04 14.61
CA LEU A 138 7.64 9.36 13.40
C LEU A 138 7.93 10.20 12.14
N TRP A 139 7.67 11.51 12.18
CA TRP A 139 8.01 12.43 11.08
C TRP A 139 9.52 12.54 10.85
N LEU A 140 10.32 12.57 11.90
CA LEU A 140 11.79 12.55 11.76
C LEU A 140 12.26 11.27 11.07
N LEU A 141 11.74 10.12 11.47
CA LEU A 141 12.03 8.84 10.82
C LEU A 141 11.56 8.83 9.35
N PHE A 142 10.43 9.48 9.05
CA PHE A 142 9.95 9.65 7.67
C PHE A 142 10.93 10.46 6.82
N ILE A 143 11.43 11.58 7.34
CA ILE A 143 12.44 12.42 6.65
C ILE A 143 13.74 11.65 6.43
N ILE A 144 14.18 10.88 7.41
CA ILE A 144 15.38 10.02 7.30
C ILE A 144 15.17 8.97 6.20
N PHE A 145 14.04 8.27 6.21
CA PHE A 145 13.71 7.27 5.19
C PHE A 145 13.63 7.89 3.79
N PHE A 146 12.97 9.03 3.66
CA PHE A 146 12.88 9.73 2.37
C PHE A 146 14.25 10.19 1.86
N SER A 147 15.11 10.66 2.76
CA SER A 147 16.50 11.01 2.44
C SER A 147 17.30 9.79 1.96
N TYR A 148 17.11 8.63 2.60
CA TYR A 148 17.68 7.36 2.16
C TYR A 148 17.25 7.01 0.72
N LEU A 149 15.96 7.16 0.38
CA LEU A 149 15.47 6.89 -0.98
C LEU A 149 16.07 7.83 -2.02
N ILE A 150 16.27 9.11 -1.69
CA ILE A 150 16.95 10.07 -2.57
C ILE A 150 18.39 9.65 -2.83
N ILE A 151 19.10 9.21 -1.80
CA ILE A 151 20.50 8.73 -1.92
C ILE A 151 20.54 7.45 -2.77
N LEU A 152 19.64 6.51 -2.51
CA LEU A 152 19.52 5.27 -3.28
C LEU A 152 19.30 5.56 -4.77
N SER A 153 18.35 6.47 -5.08
CA SER A 153 18.07 6.89 -6.45
C SER A 153 19.28 7.49 -7.18
N LYS A 154 20.12 8.26 -6.47
CA LYS A 154 21.33 8.84 -7.05
C LYS A 154 22.44 7.80 -7.28
N LYS A 155 22.59 6.84 -6.36
CA LYS A 155 23.64 5.81 -6.43
C LYS A 155 23.43 4.89 -7.63
N ASP A 156 22.20 4.46 -7.88
CA ASP A 156 21.90 3.57 -8.99
C ASP A 156 21.99 4.28 -10.36
N LYS A 157 21.73 5.59 -10.42
CA LYS A 157 22.01 6.38 -11.65
C LYS A 157 23.48 6.34 -12.04
N ASN A 158 24.39 6.32 -11.07
CA ASN A 158 25.84 6.26 -11.30
C ASN A 158 26.33 4.83 -11.59
N ALA A 159 25.51 3.81 -11.28
CA ALA A 159 25.83 2.40 -11.50
C ALA A 159 25.37 1.87 -12.87
N ILE A 160 24.52 2.61 -13.58
CA ILE A 160 24.19 2.31 -14.99
C ILE A 160 25.34 2.90 -15.80
N PRO A 161 26.27 2.08 -16.33
CA PRO A 161 27.22 2.55 -17.33
C PRO A 161 26.37 3.12 -18.48
N SER A 162 26.75 4.27 -18.99
CA SER A 162 26.17 4.82 -20.20
C SER A 162 26.14 3.73 -21.27
N LEU A 163 25.00 3.07 -21.45
CA LEU A 163 24.75 2.10 -22.53
C LEU A 163 24.63 2.83 -23.89
N GLU A 164 25.23 4.01 -24.00
CA GLU A 164 25.27 4.78 -25.24
C GLU A 164 26.49 4.51 -26.10
N GLU A 165 27.39 3.56 -25.76
CA GLU A 165 28.60 3.44 -26.60
C GLU A 165 28.91 2.05 -27.16
N ASN A 166 28.07 1.03 -27.10
CA ASN A 166 28.36 -0.17 -27.91
C ASN A 166 27.09 -0.96 -28.28
N GLY A 167 26.67 -0.73 -29.53
CA GLY A 167 25.98 -1.75 -30.33
C GLY A 167 24.49 -1.59 -30.54
N ALA A 168 24.11 -0.68 -31.41
CA ALA A 168 23.16 -0.90 -32.51
C ALA A 168 23.26 0.31 -33.41
N GLN A 169 24.09 0.19 -34.48
CA GLN A 169 23.82 0.89 -35.71
C GLN A 169 22.51 0.31 -36.24
N ASP A 170 21.44 1.02 -36.02
CA ASP A 170 20.30 1.03 -36.90
C ASP A 170 19.79 2.48 -36.97
N ASP A 171 19.84 2.97 -38.20
CA ASP A 171 19.49 4.27 -38.63
C ASP A 171 18.12 4.72 -38.14
N GLU A 172 18.11 5.73 -37.25
CA GLU A 172 17.15 6.81 -37.30
C GLU A 172 17.67 7.96 -36.43
N LYS A 173 18.39 8.87 -37.06
CA LYS A 173 18.57 10.26 -36.61
C LYS A 173 17.19 10.92 -36.63
N GLU A 174 16.33 10.60 -35.66
CA GLU A 174 15.20 11.46 -35.36
C GLU A 174 15.70 12.65 -34.53
N GLU A 175 15.84 13.79 -35.19
CA GLU A 175 15.79 15.10 -34.52
C GLU A 175 14.51 15.15 -33.69
N THR A 176 14.62 14.76 -32.44
CA THR A 176 13.49 14.84 -31.49
C THR A 176 13.26 16.29 -31.16
N SER A 177 12.36 16.92 -31.89
CA SER A 177 11.89 18.29 -31.61
C SER A 177 11.48 18.40 -30.15
N SER A 178 11.72 19.55 -29.52
CA SER A 178 11.31 19.89 -28.15
C SER A 178 9.85 19.51 -27.88
N ASP A 179 9.00 19.61 -28.90
CA ASP A 179 7.58 19.27 -28.85
C ASP A 179 7.31 17.79 -28.64
N LYS A 180 8.05 16.88 -29.25
CA LYS A 180 7.89 15.43 -29.05
C LYS A 180 8.29 15.01 -27.64
N LYS A 181 9.32 15.63 -27.03
CA LYS A 181 9.72 15.39 -25.65
C LYS A 181 8.65 15.88 -24.67
N SER A 182 8.08 17.05 -24.91
CA SER A 182 7.00 17.62 -24.09
C SER A 182 5.74 16.76 -24.13
N VAL A 183 5.34 16.27 -25.31
CA VAL A 183 4.19 15.37 -25.49
C VAL A 183 4.41 14.03 -24.76
N ALA A 184 5.61 13.47 -24.81
CA ALA A 184 5.93 12.22 -24.11
C ALA A 184 5.84 12.38 -22.59
N ILE A 185 6.32 13.49 -22.03
CA ILE A 185 6.21 13.81 -20.60
C ILE A 185 4.73 14.01 -20.21
N ALA A 186 3.98 14.78 -20.99
CA ALA A 186 2.56 15.02 -20.74
C ALA A 186 1.77 13.70 -20.75
N LYS A 187 2.05 12.78 -21.66
CA LYS A 187 1.43 11.45 -21.73
C LYS A 187 1.74 10.60 -20.49
N MET A 188 2.98 10.64 -20.03
CA MET A 188 3.45 9.91 -18.85
C MET A 188 2.75 10.43 -17.57
N LEU A 189 2.78 11.75 -17.35
CA LEU A 189 2.11 12.38 -16.21
C LEU A 189 0.59 12.24 -16.29
N GLY A 190 0.03 12.31 -17.50
CA GLY A 190 -1.39 12.07 -17.74
C GLY A 190 -1.81 10.65 -17.37
N LYS A 191 -1.05 9.62 -17.76
CA LYS A 191 -1.33 8.23 -17.37
C LYS A 191 -1.26 8.06 -15.85
N LEU A 192 -0.25 8.67 -15.20
CA LEU A 192 -0.12 8.60 -13.74
C LEU A 192 -1.31 9.27 -13.04
N ALA A 193 -1.63 10.52 -13.40
CA ALA A 193 -2.68 11.31 -12.76
C ALA A 193 -4.08 10.73 -13.00
N VAL A 194 -4.40 10.38 -14.25
CA VAL A 194 -5.69 9.77 -14.59
C VAL A 194 -5.79 8.35 -14.02
N GLY A 195 -4.69 7.59 -14.05
CA GLY A 195 -4.62 6.27 -13.48
C GLY A 195 -4.98 6.27 -12.00
N ILE A 196 -4.30 7.07 -11.18
CA ILE A 196 -4.59 7.13 -9.74
C ILE A 196 -6.00 7.69 -9.46
N ALA A 197 -6.45 8.70 -10.21
CA ALA A 197 -7.81 9.21 -10.06
C ALA A 197 -8.86 8.12 -10.32
N LEU A 198 -8.71 7.31 -11.37
CA LEU A 198 -9.59 6.19 -11.67
C LEU A 198 -9.53 5.11 -10.58
N VAL A 199 -8.34 4.80 -10.04
CA VAL A 199 -8.19 3.82 -8.95
C VAL A 199 -8.93 4.30 -7.70
N VAL A 200 -8.72 5.54 -7.28
CA VAL A 200 -9.38 6.10 -6.08
C VAL A 200 -10.90 6.19 -6.27
N LEU A 201 -11.36 6.75 -7.37
CA LEU A 201 -12.79 6.90 -7.64
C LEU A 201 -13.47 5.54 -7.86
N GLY A 202 -12.79 4.60 -8.52
CA GLY A 202 -13.25 3.23 -8.70
C GLY A 202 -13.38 2.48 -7.38
N SER A 203 -12.40 2.62 -6.48
CA SER A 203 -12.46 2.07 -5.12
C SER A 203 -13.68 2.61 -4.36
N GLN A 204 -13.87 3.93 -4.34
CA GLN A 204 -15.04 4.54 -3.70
C GLN A 204 -16.36 4.04 -4.28
N ALA A 205 -16.46 3.90 -5.60
CA ALA A 205 -17.65 3.38 -6.26
C ALA A 205 -17.95 1.93 -5.84
N VAL A 206 -16.92 1.06 -5.79
CA VAL A 206 -17.06 -0.33 -5.34
C VAL A 206 -17.50 -0.39 -3.88
N VAL A 207 -16.84 0.37 -2.99
CA VAL A 207 -17.18 0.41 -1.56
C VAL A 207 -18.61 0.89 -1.33
N ASN A 208 -19.01 1.99 -1.98
CA ASN A 208 -20.35 2.55 -1.81
C ASN A 208 -21.43 1.58 -2.35
N GLY A 209 -21.20 0.98 -3.51
CA GLY A 209 -22.11 -0.02 -4.06
C GLY A 209 -22.24 -1.24 -3.17
N ALA A 210 -21.14 -1.80 -2.71
CA ALA A 210 -21.10 -2.95 -1.81
C ALA A 210 -21.74 -2.65 -0.46
N LYS A 211 -21.43 -1.50 0.15
CA LYS A 211 -22.04 -1.03 1.41
C LYS A 211 -23.56 -0.93 1.30
N THR A 212 -24.06 -0.33 0.22
CA THR A 212 -25.50 -0.15 0.03
C THR A 212 -26.24 -1.49 -0.16
N ILE A 213 -25.65 -2.43 -0.91
CA ILE A 213 -26.19 -3.77 -1.08
C ILE A 213 -26.18 -4.52 0.26
N ALA A 214 -25.08 -4.50 1.00
CA ALA A 214 -24.94 -5.18 2.29
C ALA A 214 -25.94 -4.65 3.34
N SER A 215 -26.14 -3.33 3.41
CA SER A 215 -27.16 -2.71 4.27
C SER A 215 -28.56 -3.15 3.86
N GLY A 216 -28.83 -3.21 2.54
CA GLY A 216 -30.11 -3.67 2.02
C GLY A 216 -30.41 -5.15 2.27
N LEU A 217 -29.37 -5.96 2.50
CA LEU A 217 -29.47 -7.37 2.90
C LEU A 217 -29.54 -7.55 4.44
N GLY A 218 -29.54 -6.46 5.21
CA GLY A 218 -29.67 -6.48 6.66
C GLY A 218 -28.39 -6.69 7.43
N MET A 219 -27.20 -6.52 6.80
CA MET A 219 -25.93 -6.52 7.51
C MET A 219 -25.84 -5.31 8.44
N SER A 220 -25.23 -5.49 9.65
CA SER A 220 -25.01 -4.41 10.60
C SER A 220 -23.99 -3.40 10.06
N GLU A 221 -24.10 -2.13 10.48
CA GLU A 221 -23.12 -1.09 10.12
C GLU A 221 -21.71 -1.43 10.61
N SER A 222 -21.60 -2.07 11.78
CA SER A 222 -20.33 -2.55 12.33
C SER A 222 -19.68 -3.58 11.39
N LEU A 223 -20.42 -4.60 10.99
CA LEU A 223 -19.92 -5.65 10.10
C LEU A 223 -19.53 -5.09 8.72
N ILE A 224 -20.32 -4.15 8.17
CA ILE A 224 -20.00 -3.47 6.92
C ILE A 224 -18.71 -2.67 7.07
N GLY A 225 -18.52 -1.95 8.18
CA GLY A 225 -17.34 -1.16 8.47
C GLY A 225 -16.07 -2.03 8.58
N LEU A 226 -16.16 -3.11 9.37
CA LEU A 226 -15.03 -4.02 9.61
C LEU A 226 -14.60 -4.81 8.36
N THR A 227 -15.53 -5.07 7.43
CA THR A 227 -15.25 -5.90 6.26
C THR A 227 -15.13 -5.07 4.98
N ILE A 228 -16.24 -4.48 4.52
CA ILE A 228 -16.34 -3.85 3.20
C ILE A 228 -15.54 -2.55 3.16
N VAL A 229 -15.66 -1.71 4.19
CA VAL A 229 -14.97 -0.41 4.21
C VAL A 229 -13.48 -0.61 4.42
N ALA A 230 -13.08 -1.43 5.39
CA ALA A 230 -11.67 -1.71 5.67
C ALA A 230 -10.95 -2.33 4.46
N PHE A 231 -11.59 -3.31 3.79
CA PHE A 231 -11.05 -3.88 2.55
C PHE A 231 -11.01 -2.85 1.41
N GLY A 232 -12.01 -1.98 1.37
CA GLY A 232 -12.20 -1.02 0.28
C GLY A 232 -11.11 0.05 0.21
N THR A 233 -10.54 0.48 1.34
CA THR A 233 -9.46 1.46 1.35
C THR A 233 -8.17 0.89 0.78
N SER A 234 -7.91 -0.41 0.96
CA SER A 234 -6.74 -1.10 0.41
C SER A 234 -6.96 -1.70 -1.00
N LEU A 235 -8.11 -1.46 -1.63
CA LEU A 235 -8.35 -1.85 -3.04
C LEU A 235 -7.37 -1.17 -4.02
N PRO A 236 -7.03 0.11 -3.86
CA PRO A 236 -5.99 0.75 -4.68
C PRO A 236 -4.67 0.01 -4.66
N GLU A 237 -4.18 -0.35 -3.46
CA GLU A 237 -2.95 -1.12 -3.28
C GLU A 237 -3.04 -2.48 -3.94
N LEU A 238 -4.16 -3.19 -3.73
CA LEU A 238 -4.37 -4.53 -4.27
C LEU A 238 -4.33 -4.53 -5.80
N VAL A 239 -5.13 -3.68 -6.44
CA VAL A 239 -5.23 -3.70 -7.91
C VAL A 239 -3.95 -3.18 -8.57
N THR A 240 -3.30 -2.18 -7.97
CA THR A 240 -2.04 -1.62 -8.46
C THR A 240 -0.89 -2.62 -8.33
N SER A 241 -0.72 -3.23 -7.15
CA SER A 241 0.34 -4.24 -6.95
C SER A 241 0.11 -5.48 -7.78
N LEU A 242 -1.13 -5.93 -7.93
CA LEU A 242 -1.46 -7.10 -8.77
C LEU A 242 -1.24 -6.80 -10.25
N SER A 243 -1.56 -5.59 -10.72
CA SER A 243 -1.26 -5.14 -12.09
C SER A 243 0.25 -5.08 -12.33
N ALA A 244 1.02 -4.50 -11.41
CA ALA A 244 2.48 -4.46 -11.49
C ALA A 244 3.09 -5.87 -11.53
N ALA A 245 2.65 -6.77 -10.64
CA ALA A 245 3.11 -8.16 -10.62
C ALA A 245 2.84 -8.91 -11.93
N LYS A 246 1.63 -8.74 -12.51
CA LYS A 246 1.27 -9.33 -13.80
C LYS A 246 2.09 -8.78 -14.96
N LYS A 247 2.52 -7.52 -14.90
CA LYS A 247 3.40 -6.88 -15.90
C LYS A 247 4.88 -7.24 -15.72
N GLY A 248 5.23 -8.03 -14.70
CA GLY A 248 6.61 -8.37 -14.37
C GLY A 248 7.38 -7.27 -13.64
N GLU A 249 6.67 -6.21 -13.19
CA GLU A 249 7.22 -5.07 -12.46
C GLU A 249 7.23 -5.39 -10.94
N ALA A 250 7.96 -6.46 -10.55
CA ALA A 250 7.98 -6.95 -9.17
C ALA A 250 8.42 -5.88 -8.15
N ASP A 251 9.39 -5.05 -8.51
CA ASP A 251 9.89 -3.96 -7.67
C ASP A 251 8.83 -2.90 -7.41
N LEU A 252 7.97 -2.59 -8.40
CA LEU A 252 6.83 -1.69 -8.20
C LEU A 252 5.79 -2.31 -7.27
N ALA A 253 5.48 -3.60 -7.42
CA ALA A 253 4.51 -4.28 -6.57
C ALA A 253 4.96 -4.35 -5.11
N ILE A 254 6.22 -4.75 -4.87
CA ILE A 254 6.79 -4.85 -3.52
C ILE A 254 6.98 -3.45 -2.93
N GLY A 255 7.51 -2.52 -3.72
CA GLY A 255 7.73 -1.13 -3.31
C GLY A 255 6.43 -0.44 -2.92
N ASN A 256 5.34 -0.65 -3.67
CA ASN A 256 4.02 -0.14 -3.32
C ASN A 256 3.62 -0.60 -1.91
N ILE A 257 3.65 -1.89 -1.63
CA ILE A 257 3.19 -2.44 -0.34
C ILE A 257 4.11 -2.05 0.83
N VAL A 258 5.42 -2.20 0.67
CA VAL A 258 6.40 -1.84 1.71
C VAL A 258 6.36 -0.32 1.95
N GLY A 259 6.26 0.46 0.88
CA GLY A 259 6.15 1.92 0.94
C GLY A 259 4.86 2.39 1.60
N SER A 260 3.71 1.78 1.25
CA SER A 260 2.42 2.05 1.90
C SER A 260 2.49 1.79 3.41
N ASN A 261 3.11 0.69 3.84
CA ASN A 261 3.26 0.38 5.25
C ASN A 261 4.13 1.40 5.99
N ILE A 262 5.22 1.86 5.36
CA ILE A 262 6.08 2.91 5.92
C ILE A 262 5.33 4.25 5.98
N PHE A 263 4.67 4.63 4.89
CA PHE A 263 3.89 5.86 4.80
C PHE A 263 2.77 5.91 5.84
N ASN A 264 2.04 4.81 5.99
CA ASN A 264 0.96 4.66 6.95
C ASN A 264 1.43 4.87 8.40
N ILE A 265 2.55 4.27 8.79
CA ILE A 265 3.08 4.43 10.15
C ILE A 265 3.70 5.82 10.34
N LEU A 266 4.65 6.19 9.48
CA LEU A 266 5.48 7.36 9.71
C LEU A 266 4.77 8.67 9.37
N PHE A 267 4.09 8.73 8.23
CA PHE A 267 3.41 9.94 7.78
C PHE A 267 1.99 10.04 8.34
N VAL A 268 1.17 9.01 8.17
CA VAL A 268 -0.25 9.10 8.52
C VAL A 268 -0.43 9.12 10.02
N LEU A 269 0.09 8.13 10.78
CA LEU A 269 0.00 8.17 12.25
C LEU A 269 0.84 9.30 12.85
N GLY A 270 2.00 9.62 12.24
CA GLY A 270 2.78 10.79 12.63
C GLY A 270 1.97 12.08 12.55
N THR A 271 1.30 12.34 11.42
CA THR A 271 0.44 13.51 11.23
C THR A 271 -0.76 13.47 12.17
N SER A 272 -1.43 12.33 12.26
CA SER A 272 -2.60 12.13 13.12
C SER A 272 -2.29 12.43 14.59
N SER A 273 -1.15 11.96 15.10
CA SER A 273 -0.73 12.20 16.49
C SER A 273 -0.24 13.64 16.76
N LEU A 274 0.21 14.37 15.73
CA LEU A 274 0.47 15.81 15.83
C LEU A 274 -0.81 16.63 15.94
N ILE A 275 -1.91 16.17 15.32
CA ILE A 275 -3.22 16.86 15.34
C ILE A 275 -3.91 16.59 16.68
N ALA A 276 -4.00 15.32 17.09
CA ALA A 276 -4.63 14.92 18.34
C ALA A 276 -3.91 13.69 18.93
N PRO A 277 -3.77 13.61 20.28
CA PRO A 277 -3.24 12.42 20.90
C PRO A 277 -4.11 11.21 20.57
N ILE A 278 -3.51 10.10 20.10
CA ILE A 278 -4.23 8.90 19.72
C ILE A 278 -4.18 7.90 20.87
N ALA A 279 -5.32 7.64 21.52
CA ALA A 279 -5.40 6.64 22.58
C ALA A 279 -4.96 5.27 22.05
N PHE A 280 -4.04 4.62 22.77
CA PHE A 280 -3.56 3.28 22.45
C PHE A 280 -4.12 2.32 23.52
N ASP A 281 -5.18 1.61 23.16
CA ASP A 281 -5.74 0.61 24.06
C ASP A 281 -4.80 -0.59 24.13
N THR A 282 -4.27 -0.83 25.33
CA THR A 282 -3.33 -1.93 25.62
C THR A 282 -4.02 -3.23 26.02
N ASN A 283 -5.34 -3.30 25.95
CA ASN A 283 -6.05 -4.55 26.16
C ASN A 283 -5.65 -5.57 25.08
N TRP A 284 -5.35 -6.80 25.49
CA TRP A 284 -4.93 -7.85 24.60
C TRP A 284 -6.03 -8.30 23.63
N VAL A 285 -7.28 -8.26 24.05
CA VAL A 285 -8.41 -8.76 23.25
C VAL A 285 -9.13 -7.64 22.53
N THR A 286 -9.50 -6.57 23.23
CA THR A 286 -10.29 -5.47 22.67
C THR A 286 -9.45 -4.34 22.11
N GLY A 287 -8.20 -4.22 22.56
CA GLY A 287 -7.26 -3.18 22.14
C GLY A 287 -6.38 -3.57 20.94
N PHE A 288 -5.27 -2.83 20.77
CA PHE A 288 -4.39 -2.90 19.60
C PHE A 288 -3.17 -3.81 19.79
N MET A 289 -3.04 -4.52 20.91
CA MET A 289 -1.84 -5.31 21.21
C MET A 289 -1.64 -6.47 20.22
N ILE A 290 -2.69 -7.27 20.00
CA ILE A 290 -2.63 -8.39 19.05
C ILE A 290 -2.47 -7.88 17.63
N ASP A 291 -3.17 -6.81 17.23
CA ASP A 291 -3.08 -6.24 15.89
C ASP A 291 -1.66 -5.73 15.60
N ASN A 292 -1.01 -5.09 16.56
CA ASN A 292 0.35 -4.60 16.41
C ASN A 292 1.38 -5.74 16.36
N LEU A 293 1.23 -6.75 17.26
CA LEU A 293 2.07 -7.95 17.18
C LEU A 293 1.89 -8.69 15.87
N MET A 294 0.66 -8.75 15.35
CA MET A 294 0.37 -9.35 14.07
C MET A 294 1.03 -8.56 12.94
N ALA A 295 0.98 -7.23 12.97
CA ALA A 295 1.67 -6.38 12.00
C ALA A 295 3.20 -6.60 12.00
N ILE A 296 3.82 -6.76 13.17
CA ILE A 296 5.22 -7.13 13.29
C ILE A 296 5.46 -8.54 12.71
N ALA A 297 4.63 -9.51 13.10
CA ALA A 297 4.75 -10.89 12.65
C ALA A 297 4.63 -11.03 11.12
N THR A 298 3.77 -10.23 10.47
CA THR A 298 3.62 -10.24 9.01
C THR A 298 4.93 -9.90 8.30
N MET A 299 5.65 -8.88 8.81
CA MET A 299 6.94 -8.47 8.24
C MET A 299 8.02 -9.52 8.46
N VAL A 300 8.02 -10.17 9.63
CA VAL A 300 8.94 -11.29 9.93
C VAL A 300 8.64 -12.47 9.01
N VAL A 301 7.38 -12.82 8.82
CA VAL A 301 6.97 -13.91 7.89
C VAL A 301 7.37 -13.58 6.46
N LEU A 302 7.12 -12.35 5.99
CA LEU A 302 7.56 -11.91 4.66
C LEU A 302 9.08 -12.06 4.50
N PHE A 303 9.85 -11.54 5.48
CA PHE A 303 11.31 -11.66 5.51
C PHE A 303 11.78 -13.11 5.42
N LEU A 304 11.22 -14.01 6.25
CA LEU A 304 11.56 -15.42 6.28
C LEU A 304 11.16 -16.13 4.97
N CYS A 305 9.98 -15.87 4.44
CA CYS A 305 9.51 -16.45 3.17
C CYS A 305 10.46 -16.14 2.01
N ILE A 306 11.10 -14.96 2.02
CA ILE A 306 12.08 -14.57 0.99
C ILE A 306 13.45 -15.09 1.34
N LEU A 307 13.89 -14.95 2.59
CA LEU A 307 15.24 -15.34 3.03
C LEU A 307 15.53 -16.83 2.81
N LEU A 308 14.54 -17.68 3.06
CA LEU A 308 14.65 -19.14 2.94
C LEU A 308 14.67 -19.63 1.47
N THR A 309 14.36 -18.78 0.50
CA THR A 309 14.50 -19.13 -0.92
C THR A 309 15.92 -18.83 -1.41
N LYS A 310 16.49 -19.75 -2.20
CA LYS A 310 17.85 -19.63 -2.74
C LYS A 310 18.00 -18.40 -3.66
N ASP A 311 16.95 -18.08 -4.42
CA ASP A 311 16.92 -17.00 -5.42
C ASP A 311 16.31 -15.69 -4.88
N LYS A 312 16.09 -15.61 -3.56
CA LYS A 312 15.52 -14.40 -2.89
C LYS A 312 14.23 -13.91 -3.55
N LYS A 313 13.32 -14.84 -3.86
CA LYS A 313 12.00 -14.54 -4.41
C LYS A 313 10.92 -14.90 -3.40
N LEU A 314 9.89 -14.06 -3.32
CA LEU A 314 8.64 -14.47 -2.70
C LEU A 314 7.91 -15.40 -3.67
N ARG A 315 7.92 -16.70 -3.36
CA ARG A 315 7.34 -17.74 -4.19
C ARG A 315 5.89 -18.05 -3.80
N ARG A 316 5.18 -18.79 -4.65
CA ARG A 316 3.79 -19.20 -4.43
C ARG A 316 3.55 -19.84 -3.05
N GLY A 317 4.46 -20.72 -2.59
CA GLY A 317 4.33 -21.34 -1.27
C GLY A 317 4.34 -20.34 -0.13
N GLY A 318 5.23 -19.34 -0.18
CA GLY A 318 5.23 -18.20 0.76
C GLY A 318 3.94 -17.39 0.67
N GLY A 319 3.48 -17.09 -0.56
CA GLY A 319 2.21 -16.41 -0.78
C GLY A 319 1.00 -17.15 -0.18
N ILE A 320 0.92 -18.47 -0.37
CA ILE A 320 -0.16 -19.28 0.23
C ILE A 320 -0.09 -19.27 1.76
N ALA A 321 1.11 -19.41 2.35
CA ALA A 321 1.29 -19.34 3.80
C ALA A 321 0.80 -17.99 4.37
N MET A 322 1.12 -16.88 3.68
CA MET A 322 0.66 -15.54 4.06
C MET A 322 -0.87 -15.41 3.97
N LEU A 323 -1.49 -15.94 2.91
CA LEU A 323 -2.95 -15.94 2.75
C LEU A 323 -3.66 -16.76 3.84
N VAL A 324 -3.11 -17.93 4.21
CA VAL A 324 -3.66 -18.75 5.30
C VAL A 324 -3.55 -18.01 6.64
N MET A 325 -2.41 -17.33 6.89
CA MET A 325 -2.22 -16.51 8.08
C MET A 325 -3.21 -15.34 8.12
N TYR A 326 -3.46 -14.69 6.97
CA TYR A 326 -4.47 -13.63 6.87
C TYR A 326 -5.88 -14.14 7.16
N ALA A 327 -6.25 -15.29 6.59
CA ALA A 327 -7.56 -15.90 6.84
C ALA A 327 -7.77 -16.24 8.32
N GLY A 328 -6.74 -16.76 8.99
CA GLY A 328 -6.78 -17.00 10.44
C GLY A 328 -6.93 -15.72 11.26
N TYR A 329 -6.16 -14.69 10.93
CA TYR A 329 -6.26 -13.38 11.59
C TYR A 329 -7.64 -12.73 11.36
N PHE A 330 -8.15 -12.77 10.14
CA PHE A 330 -9.46 -12.24 9.81
C PHE A 330 -10.58 -12.98 10.55
N ALA A 331 -10.52 -14.32 10.59
CA ALA A 331 -11.47 -15.13 11.36
C ALA A 331 -11.43 -14.77 12.85
N TRP A 332 -10.22 -14.52 13.40
CA TRP A 332 -10.08 -14.09 14.80
C TRP A 332 -10.70 -12.70 15.03
N ILE A 333 -10.47 -11.70 14.15
CA ILE A 333 -11.09 -10.38 14.26
C ILE A 333 -12.61 -10.48 14.25
N VAL A 334 -13.18 -11.24 13.31
CA VAL A 334 -14.62 -11.43 13.21
C VAL A 334 -15.16 -12.13 14.47
N ALA A 335 -14.50 -13.21 14.92
CA ALA A 335 -14.92 -13.92 16.13
C ALA A 335 -14.87 -13.03 17.40
N LYS A 336 -13.83 -12.21 17.54
CA LYS A 336 -13.66 -11.23 18.63
C LYS A 336 -14.87 -10.29 18.71
N ASP A 337 -15.34 -9.75 17.58
CA ASP A 337 -16.43 -8.78 17.51
C ASP A 337 -17.82 -9.39 17.83
N PHE A 338 -17.94 -10.73 17.70
CA PHE A 338 -19.16 -11.46 18.09
C PHE A 338 -19.16 -11.95 19.55
N ILE A 339 -18.00 -12.01 20.20
CA ILE A 339 -17.85 -12.57 21.53
C ILE A 339 -17.77 -11.48 22.61
N TYR A 340 -17.18 -10.34 22.29
CA TYR A 340 -16.92 -9.22 23.18
C TYR A 340 -17.57 -7.92 22.71
#